data_384f8bff33993d31d7c1b69ecd636265
#
_entry.id   384f8bff33993d31d7c1b69ecd636265
#
_cell.length_a   1.000
_cell.length_b   1.000
_cell.length_c   1.000
_cell.angle_alpha   90.00
_cell.angle_beta   90.00
_cell.angle_gamma   90.00
#
_symmetry.space_group_name_H-M   'P 1'
#
loop_
_entity.id
_entity.type
_entity.pdbx_description
1 polymer ?
#
loop_
_entity_poly.entity_id
_entity_poly.type
_entity_poly.pdbx_seq_one_letter_code
_entity_poly.pdbx_strand_id
1 'polypeptide(L)' 'MIFPGSAVQVTNPNDTYYKFQGLVQRVSDGKAAVLFEGGNWDKLITFRLSELELVDTTASRKKAK' A
#
# COMPACT_ATOMS: atom_id res chain seq x y z
N MET A 1 -2.45 -9.46 -7.56
CA MET A 1 -1.47 -8.58 -8.24
C MET A 1 -1.58 -7.17 -7.76
N ILE A 2 -0.47 -6.48 -7.69
CA ILE A 2 -0.45 -5.11 -7.21
C ILE A 2 -0.34 -4.17 -8.40
N PHE A 3 -1.29 -3.23 -8.49
CA PHE A 3 -1.34 -2.25 -9.57
C PHE A 3 -1.39 -0.84 -9.00
N PRO A 4 -1.06 0.16 -9.80
CA PRO A 4 -1.30 1.54 -9.38
C PRO A 4 -2.77 1.71 -8.98
N GLY A 5 -2.98 2.36 -7.85
CA GLY A 5 -4.33 2.50 -7.31
C GLY A 5 -4.73 1.43 -6.31
N SER A 6 -3.95 0.36 -6.21
CA SER A 6 -4.25 -0.69 -5.25
C SER A 6 -3.95 -0.24 -3.84
N ALA A 7 -4.76 -0.69 -2.89
CA ALA A 7 -4.46 -0.50 -1.48
C ALA A 7 -3.61 -1.66 -1.01
N VAL A 8 -2.53 -1.35 -0.33
CA VAL A 8 -1.58 -2.37 0.13
C VAL A 8 -1.17 -2.11 1.55
N GLN A 9 -0.63 -3.13 2.18
CA GLN A 9 -0.13 -3.05 3.53
C GLN A 9 1.29 -3.61 3.56
N VAL A 10 2.15 -2.97 4.32
CA VAL A 10 3.53 -3.44 4.46
C VAL A 10 3.53 -4.67 5.36
N THR A 11 4.16 -5.74 4.88
CA THR A 11 4.18 -7.00 5.62
C THR A 11 5.56 -7.39 6.14
N ASN A 12 6.56 -6.54 5.95
CA ASN A 12 7.90 -6.78 6.43
C ASN A 12 8.02 -6.31 7.88
N PRO A 13 8.13 -7.24 8.84
CA PRO A 13 8.15 -6.84 10.26
C PRO A 13 9.38 -6.03 10.65
N ASN A 14 10.39 -6.02 9.81
CA ASN A 14 11.60 -5.24 10.09
C ASN A 14 11.54 -3.84 9.53
N ASP A 15 10.44 -3.51 8.86
CA ASP A 15 10.32 -2.20 8.25
C ASP A 15 9.68 -1.22 9.22
N THR A 16 10.12 0.04 9.15
CA THR A 16 9.54 1.10 9.96
C THR A 16 8.04 1.22 9.74
N TYR A 17 7.60 0.92 8.53
CA TYR A 17 6.19 1.07 8.16
C TYR A 17 5.41 -0.23 8.24
N TYR A 18 5.93 -1.19 8.99
CA TYR A 18 5.24 -2.47 9.14
C TYR A 18 3.78 -2.25 9.52
N LYS A 19 2.88 -2.90 8.80
CA LYS A 19 1.43 -2.83 8.97
C LYS A 19 0.81 -1.50 8.56
N PHE A 20 1.60 -0.57 8.07
CA PHE A 20 1.03 0.64 7.50
C PHE A 20 0.33 0.30 6.19
N GLN A 21 -0.77 0.96 5.93
CA GLN A 21 -1.51 0.79 4.70
C GLN A 21 -1.40 2.05 3.86
N GLY A 22 -1.32 1.85 2.55
CA GLY A 22 -1.22 2.98 1.66
C GLY A 22 -1.74 2.61 0.28
N LEU A 23 -1.68 3.57 -0.63
CA LEU A 23 -2.11 3.37 -2.00
C LEU A 23 -0.91 3.34 -2.92
N VAL A 24 -0.90 2.36 -3.83
CA VAL A 24 0.17 2.25 -4.80
C VAL A 24 0.01 3.34 -5.84
N GLN A 25 1.07 4.11 -6.05
CA GLN A 25 1.08 5.16 -7.05
C GLN A 25 1.71 4.69 -8.34
N ARG A 26 2.62 3.72 -8.25
CA ARG A 26 3.41 3.32 -9.38
C ARG A 26 4.02 1.96 -9.13
N VAL A 27 4.15 1.17 -10.17
CA VAL A 27 4.82 -0.13 -10.09
C VAL A 27 5.85 -0.19 -11.20
N SER A 28 7.07 -0.57 -10.85
CA SER A 28 8.15 -0.67 -11.82
C SER A 28 9.24 -1.57 -11.28
N ASP A 29 9.74 -2.45 -12.11
CA ASP A 29 10.90 -3.30 -11.79
C ASP A 29 10.73 -4.10 -10.50
N GLY A 30 9.54 -4.63 -10.28
CA GLY A 30 9.28 -5.43 -9.10
C GLY A 30 9.13 -4.63 -7.82
N LYS A 31 8.97 -3.32 -7.94
CA LYS A 31 8.81 -2.44 -6.80
C LYS A 31 7.59 -1.56 -6.99
N ALA A 32 7.04 -1.11 -5.90
CA ALA A 32 5.88 -0.23 -5.92
C ALA A 32 6.14 0.98 -5.06
N ALA A 33 5.79 2.15 -5.57
CA ALA A 33 5.81 3.36 -4.80
C ALA A 33 4.46 3.50 -4.12
N VAL A 34 4.46 3.56 -2.81
CA VAL A 34 3.25 3.55 -2.01
C VAL A 34 3.13 4.86 -1.28
N LEU A 35 1.97 5.48 -1.39
CA LEU A 35 1.70 6.73 -0.71
C LEU A 35 0.98 6.44 0.60
N PHE A 36 1.60 6.87 1.68
CA PHE A 36 1.01 6.80 3.01
C PHE A 36 0.51 8.17 3.38
N GLU A 37 -0.71 8.24 3.87
CA GLU A 37 -1.31 9.51 4.27
C GLU A 37 -1.73 9.45 5.72
N GLY A 38 -1.26 10.42 6.49
CA GLY A 38 -1.70 10.60 7.85
C GLY A 38 -2.57 11.83 7.93
N GLY A 39 -2.84 12.29 9.14
CA GLY A 39 -3.69 13.46 9.32
C GLY A 39 -3.09 14.71 8.72
N ASN A 40 -1.83 14.96 9.01
CA ASN A 40 -1.15 16.17 8.58
C ASN A 40 0.07 15.89 7.70
N TRP A 41 0.22 14.67 7.22
CA TRP A 41 1.42 14.34 6.46
C TRP A 41 1.09 13.30 5.41
N ASP A 42 1.92 13.27 4.40
CA ASP A 42 1.92 12.19 3.43
C ASP A 42 3.35 11.85 3.08
N LYS A 43 3.57 10.63 2.63
CA LYS A 43 4.91 10.18 2.35
C LYS A 43 4.87 9.11 1.26
N LEU A 44 5.75 9.25 0.29
CA LEU A 44 5.83 8.29 -0.79
C LEU A 44 7.08 7.46 -0.61
N ILE A 45 6.91 6.15 -0.45
CA ILE A 45 8.02 5.24 -0.18
C ILE A 45 7.94 4.07 -1.13
N THR A 46 9.09 3.65 -1.64
CA THR A 46 9.16 2.52 -2.55
C THR A 46 9.46 1.25 -1.79
N PHE A 47 8.67 0.22 -2.04
CA PHE A 47 8.87 -1.09 -1.44
C PHE A 47 8.97 -2.14 -2.54
N ARG A 48 9.56 -3.26 -2.21
CA ARG A 48 9.50 -4.41 -3.09
C ARG A 48 8.10 -5.00 -3.04
N LEU A 49 7.65 -5.54 -4.16
CA LEU A 49 6.33 -6.14 -4.20
C LEU A 49 6.18 -7.27 -3.18
N SER A 50 7.27 -7.99 -2.92
CA SER A 50 7.23 -9.08 -1.95
C SER A 50 7.00 -8.59 -0.51
N GLU A 51 7.17 -7.31 -0.26
CA GLU A 51 6.98 -6.74 1.06
C GLU A 51 5.59 -6.15 1.24
N LEU A 52 4.76 -6.26 0.23
CA LEU A 52 3.43 -5.66 0.25
C LEU A 52 2.38 -6.73 0.04
N GLU A 53 1.22 -6.48 0.63
CA GLU A 53 0.08 -7.36 0.49
C GLU A 53 -1.13 -6.52 0.14
N LEU A 54 -1.95 -7.02 -0.78
CA LEU A 54 -3.17 -6.33 -1.15
C LEU A 54 -4.12 -6.28 0.03
N VAL A 55 -4.70 -5.11 0.24
CA VAL A 55 -5.73 -4.92 1.24
C VAL A 55 -7.06 -4.82 0.52
N ASP A 56 -8.01 -5.63 0.92
CA ASP A 56 -9.30 -5.69 0.24
C ASP A 56 -10.22 -4.59 0.76
N THR A 57 -9.99 -3.38 0.30
CA THR A 57 -10.87 -2.29 0.66
C THR A 57 -12.10 -2.24 -0.23
N THR A 58 -12.06 -2.92 -1.35
CA THR A 58 -13.19 -2.96 -2.25
C THR A 58 -14.38 -3.62 -1.59
N ALA A 59 -14.13 -4.69 -0.86
CA ALA A 59 -15.21 -5.37 -0.17
C ALA A 59 -15.88 -4.46 0.82
N SER A 60 -15.10 -3.64 1.51
CA SER A 60 -15.68 -2.68 2.45
C SER A 60 -16.55 -1.69 1.74
N ARG A 61 -16.09 -1.20 0.60
CA ARG A 61 -16.89 -0.23 -0.14
C ARG A 61 -18.17 -0.85 -0.65
N LYS A 62 -18.12 -2.08 -1.07
CA LYS A 62 -19.32 -2.75 -1.53
C LYS A 62 -20.33 -2.88 -0.42
N LYS A 63 -19.86 -3.16 0.76
CA LYS A 63 -20.77 -3.24 1.89
C LYS A 63 -21.39 -1.93 2.22
N ALA A 64 -20.70 -0.86 1.97
CA ALA A 64 -21.21 0.45 2.27
C ALA A 64 -22.39 0.80 1.38
N LYS A 65 -22.55 0.10 0.32
CA LYS A 65 -23.73 0.36 -0.53
C LYS A 65 -24.98 -0.33 -0.01
#